data_0fd2ede672704ba29b793dc69abaf2f1
#
_entry.id   0fd2ede672704ba29b793dc69abaf2f1
#
_cell.length_a   1.000
_cell.length_b   1.000
_cell.length_c   1.000
_cell.angle_alpha   90.00
_cell.angle_beta   90.00
_cell.angle_gamma   90.00
#
_symmetry.space_group_name_H-M   'P 1'
#
loop_
_entity.id
_entity.type
_entity.pdbx_description
1 polymer ?
#
loop_
_entity_poly.entity_id
_entity_poly.type
_entity_poly.pdbx_seq_one_letter_code
_entity_poly.pdbx_strand_id
1 'polypeptide(L)'
;MVKIFDADLIKGHFIVNDNGKRALVDTGCPYIINDENKYSKPHGELYLNDARSNVDPTISEFRGLEYFAQHKVLFDYKKAAIIVADQGDDVAPVHPVAEFAISGLPERIFINLAIEGKVRKMVFDTGASIANYLTESIAKTGTPCGTVEDFHPQKGKFPVDLFSLPVEVGGETVDIPFGVQPTDIDRDVQMSGAVGVIGVGLYKNFQVLVDLPNKRLVLGRY
;
A
#
# COMPACT_ATOMS: atom_id res chain seq x y z
N MET A 1 -8.20 -2.32 22.37
CA MET A 1 -8.86 -0.98 22.21
C MET A 1 -8.95 -0.64 20.74
N VAL A 2 -10.08 -0.06 20.27
CA VAL A 2 -10.23 0.42 18.88
C VAL A 2 -10.05 1.94 18.90
N LYS A 3 -9.20 2.45 18.00
CA LYS A 3 -9.00 3.88 17.77
C LYS A 3 -9.36 4.22 16.32
N ILE A 4 -10.03 5.34 16.12
CA ILE A 4 -10.33 5.89 14.79
C ILE A 4 -9.53 7.17 14.64
N PHE A 5 -8.78 7.27 13.55
CA PHE A 5 -8.01 8.44 13.18
C PHE A 5 -8.59 9.05 11.91
N ASP A 6 -8.90 10.33 11.94
CA ASP A 6 -9.06 11.10 10.71
C ASP A 6 -7.68 11.19 10.04
N ALA A 7 -7.62 10.90 8.75
CA ALA A 7 -6.39 10.93 8.00
C ALA A 7 -6.40 12.08 6.98
N ASP A 8 -5.25 12.73 6.84
CA ASP A 8 -5.01 13.58 5.68
C ASP A 8 -4.58 12.69 4.51
N LEU A 9 -5.29 12.77 3.39
CA LEU A 9 -4.91 12.09 2.15
C LEU A 9 -4.05 13.03 1.30
N ILE A 10 -2.73 12.97 1.48
CA ILE A 10 -1.79 13.80 0.71
C ILE A 10 -1.14 12.95 -0.38
N LYS A 11 -1.38 13.30 -1.64
CA LYS A 11 -0.95 12.50 -2.80
C LYS A 11 -1.37 11.02 -2.70
N GLY A 12 -2.52 10.78 -2.05
CA GLY A 12 -3.05 9.43 -1.83
C GLY A 12 -2.48 8.67 -0.64
N HIS A 13 -1.45 9.19 0.03
CA HIS A 13 -0.92 8.61 1.26
C HIS A 13 -1.81 8.95 2.46
N PHE A 14 -1.94 7.98 3.36
CA PHE A 14 -2.64 8.19 4.64
C PHE A 14 -1.68 8.74 5.68
N ILE A 15 -1.97 9.94 6.16
CA ILE A 15 -1.21 10.62 7.23
C ILE A 15 -2.14 10.87 8.40
N VAL A 16 -1.79 10.37 9.58
CA VAL A 16 -2.57 10.51 10.80
C VAL A 16 -1.85 11.35 11.84
N ASN A 17 -2.64 12.05 12.68
CA ASN A 17 -2.12 12.73 13.87
C ASN A 17 -2.40 11.86 15.10
N ASP A 18 -1.36 11.44 15.80
CA ASP A 18 -1.49 10.62 17.00
C ASP A 18 -0.50 11.14 18.07
N ASN A 19 -1.02 11.69 19.18
CA ASN A 19 -0.24 12.22 20.30
C ASN A 19 0.85 13.22 19.88
N GLY A 20 0.53 14.11 18.94
CA GLY A 20 1.46 15.14 18.43
C GLY A 20 2.47 14.65 17.40
N LYS A 21 2.41 13.37 17.03
CA LYS A 21 3.18 12.80 15.92
C LYS A 21 2.33 12.79 14.66
N ARG A 22 2.92 13.26 13.58
CA ARG A 22 2.33 13.18 12.25
C ARG A 22 2.91 11.98 11.52
N ALA A 23 2.14 10.90 11.47
CA ALA A 23 2.60 9.60 11.01
C ALA A 23 2.07 9.25 9.62
N LEU A 24 2.96 8.90 8.72
CA LEU A 24 2.63 8.26 7.44
C LEU A 24 2.48 6.75 7.68
N VAL A 25 1.33 6.19 7.27
CA VAL A 25 1.02 4.77 7.45
C VAL A 25 1.26 4.04 6.14
N ASP A 26 2.29 3.17 6.12
CA ASP A 26 2.84 2.62 4.88
C ASP A 26 3.28 1.16 5.02
N THR A 27 2.58 0.24 4.36
CA THR A 27 2.93 -1.19 4.35
C THR A 27 4.13 -1.54 3.47
N GLY A 28 4.60 -0.63 2.63
CA GLY A 28 5.85 -0.76 1.87
C GLY A 28 7.10 -0.52 2.72
N CYS A 29 6.95 0.10 3.90
CA CYS A 29 8.02 0.28 4.86
C CYS A 29 8.02 -0.87 5.89
N PRO A 30 9.13 -1.59 6.11
CA PRO A 30 9.19 -2.64 7.12
C PRO A 30 9.13 -2.12 8.56
N TYR A 31 9.53 -0.87 8.81
CA TYR A 31 9.88 -0.38 10.15
C TYR A 31 8.94 0.71 10.66
N ILE A 32 8.94 0.91 12.00
CA ILE A 32 8.55 2.17 12.60
C ILE A 32 9.78 3.07 12.60
N ILE A 33 9.71 4.22 11.91
CA ILE A 33 10.84 5.14 11.75
C ILE A 33 10.43 6.54 12.22
N ASN A 34 11.29 7.18 13.02
CA ASN A 34 11.16 8.56 13.46
C ASN A 34 12.55 9.20 13.58
N ASP A 35 12.61 10.47 13.99
CA ASP A 35 13.89 11.18 14.12
C ASP A 35 14.84 10.56 15.15
N GLU A 36 14.32 9.83 16.15
CA GLU A 36 15.14 9.24 17.22
C GLU A 36 15.84 7.95 16.74
N ASN A 37 15.19 7.18 15.85
CA ASN A 37 15.66 5.85 15.44
C ASN A 37 16.06 5.72 13.97
N LYS A 38 15.89 6.76 13.13
CA LYS A 38 16.12 6.69 11.67
C LYS A 38 17.53 6.20 11.28
N TYR A 39 18.54 6.46 12.10
CA TYR A 39 19.92 6.00 11.83
C TYR A 39 20.16 4.55 12.25
N SER A 40 19.32 3.98 13.09
CA SER A 40 19.42 2.58 13.52
C SER A 40 18.60 1.62 12.65
N LYS A 41 17.74 2.13 11.77
CA LYS A 41 16.93 1.34 10.84
C LYS A 41 17.54 1.36 9.43
N PRO A 42 17.58 0.24 8.71
CA PRO A 42 18.03 0.20 7.32
C PRO A 42 17.27 1.24 6.48
N HIS A 43 18.00 2.13 5.82
CA HIS A 43 17.46 3.22 4.99
C HIS A 43 16.48 4.18 5.72
N GLY A 44 16.43 4.18 7.07
CA GLY A 44 15.43 4.95 7.82
C GLY A 44 15.50 6.45 7.58
N GLU A 45 16.72 7.03 7.49
CA GLU A 45 16.89 8.43 7.13
C GLU A 45 16.35 8.74 5.72
N LEU A 46 16.60 7.83 4.75
CA LEU A 46 16.13 7.98 3.38
C LEU A 46 14.59 8.00 3.33
N TYR A 47 13.94 7.04 3.97
CA TYR A 47 12.47 6.98 4.04
C TYR A 47 11.88 8.28 4.61
N LEU A 48 12.39 8.75 5.74
CA LEU A 48 11.84 9.92 6.43
C LEU A 48 12.07 11.22 5.62
N ASN A 49 13.28 11.38 5.05
CA ASN A 49 13.60 12.55 4.24
C ASN A 49 12.81 12.57 2.92
N ASP A 50 12.62 11.41 2.30
CA ASP A 50 11.83 11.28 1.08
C ASP A 50 10.36 11.65 1.31
N ALA A 51 9.75 11.11 2.36
CA ALA A 51 8.38 11.45 2.73
C ALA A 51 8.20 12.94 3.00
N ARG A 52 9.15 13.57 3.71
CA ARG A 52 9.14 15.01 3.99
C ARG A 52 9.28 15.84 2.72
N SER A 53 10.11 15.42 1.80
CA SER A 53 10.38 16.15 0.56
C SER A 53 9.27 15.98 -0.47
N ASN A 54 8.67 14.80 -0.56
CA ASN A 54 7.78 14.45 -1.65
C ASN A 54 6.31 14.35 -1.25
N VAL A 55 6.00 14.11 0.03
CA VAL A 55 4.61 13.99 0.52
C VAL A 55 4.23 15.19 1.39
N ASP A 56 4.77 15.30 2.60
CA ASP A 56 4.44 16.37 3.55
C ASP A 56 5.64 16.65 4.47
N PRO A 57 6.17 17.89 4.51
CA PRO A 57 7.34 18.26 5.31
C PRO A 57 7.13 18.10 6.82
N THR A 58 5.90 17.97 7.28
CA THR A 58 5.57 17.82 8.70
C THR A 58 5.55 16.38 9.20
N ILE A 59 5.78 15.38 8.33
CA ILE A 59 5.87 13.98 8.71
C ILE A 59 7.00 13.79 9.71
N SER A 60 6.67 13.24 10.88
CA SER A 60 7.62 12.96 11.95
C SER A 60 7.83 11.46 12.21
N GLU A 61 6.96 10.61 11.65
CA GLU A 61 7.00 9.17 11.87
C GLU A 61 6.51 8.40 10.64
N PHE A 62 7.14 7.24 10.37
CA PHE A 62 6.58 6.16 9.54
C PHE A 62 6.00 5.06 10.43
N ARG A 63 4.83 4.55 10.09
CA ARG A 63 4.23 3.35 10.67
C ARG A 63 4.20 2.25 9.63
N GLY A 64 5.29 1.49 9.57
CA GLY A 64 5.46 0.36 8.66
C GLY A 64 5.01 -0.97 9.25
N LEU A 65 5.49 -2.10 8.69
CA LEU A 65 5.06 -3.44 9.07
C LEU A 65 5.26 -3.80 10.54
N GLU A 66 6.27 -3.21 11.21
CA GLU A 66 6.43 -3.36 12.68
C GLU A 66 5.20 -2.85 13.45
N TYR A 67 4.53 -1.79 12.96
CA TYR A 67 3.27 -1.28 13.54
C TYR A 67 2.11 -2.24 13.27
N PHE A 68 1.98 -2.71 12.04
CA PHE A 68 0.93 -3.65 11.64
C PHE A 68 1.08 -5.02 12.32
N ALA A 69 2.30 -5.44 12.70
CA ALA A 69 2.50 -6.67 13.43
C ALA A 69 1.86 -6.67 14.84
N GLN A 70 1.56 -5.47 15.37
CA GLN A 70 0.95 -5.29 16.69
C GLN A 70 -0.54 -4.95 16.62
N HIS A 71 -1.04 -4.52 15.44
CA HIS A 71 -2.39 -3.99 15.27
C HIS A 71 -3.06 -4.54 14.01
N LYS A 72 -4.39 -4.57 14.05
CA LYS A 72 -5.22 -4.67 12.86
C LYS A 72 -5.51 -3.25 12.37
N VAL A 73 -5.30 -2.98 11.08
CA VAL A 73 -5.45 -1.63 10.51
C VAL A 73 -6.41 -1.66 9.34
N LEU A 74 -7.54 -0.96 9.47
CA LEU A 74 -8.53 -0.80 8.41
C LEU A 74 -8.40 0.58 7.78
N PHE A 75 -8.15 0.61 6.49
CA PHE A 75 -8.10 1.80 5.66
C PHE A 75 -9.47 2.09 5.04
N ASP A 76 -10.02 3.25 5.31
CA ASP A 76 -11.25 3.77 4.66
C ASP A 76 -10.89 5.03 3.87
N TYR A 77 -10.55 4.86 2.59
CA TYR A 77 -10.12 5.96 1.72
C TYR A 77 -11.23 6.98 1.50
N LYS A 78 -12.50 6.52 1.34
CA LYS A 78 -13.62 7.44 1.08
C LYS A 78 -13.92 8.34 2.27
N LYS A 79 -13.71 7.85 3.49
CA LYS A 79 -13.87 8.65 4.70
C LYS A 79 -12.60 9.37 5.13
N ALA A 80 -11.49 9.16 4.41
CA ALA A 80 -10.18 9.61 4.82
C ALA A 80 -9.91 9.22 6.29
N ALA A 81 -10.04 7.93 6.62
CA ALA A 81 -9.91 7.44 7.99
C ALA A 81 -9.10 6.15 8.05
N ILE A 82 -8.41 5.97 9.18
CA ILE A 82 -7.77 4.72 9.55
C ILE A 82 -8.35 4.26 10.89
N ILE A 83 -8.78 3.01 10.95
CA ILE A 83 -9.24 2.36 12.17
C ILE A 83 -8.19 1.37 12.61
N VAL A 84 -7.66 1.56 13.80
CA VAL A 84 -6.62 0.72 14.40
C VAL A 84 -7.21 -0.03 15.60
N ALA A 85 -7.06 -1.34 15.59
CA ALA A 85 -7.52 -2.20 16.67
C ALA A 85 -6.38 -3.06 17.23
N ASP A 86 -6.39 -3.30 18.54
CA ASP A 86 -5.50 -4.29 19.15
C ASP A 86 -5.88 -5.70 18.67
N GLN A 87 -4.98 -6.66 18.80
CA GLN A 87 -5.17 -8.02 18.26
C GLN A 87 -6.45 -8.71 18.75
N GLY A 88 -6.87 -8.46 19.99
CA GLY A 88 -8.08 -9.05 20.59
C GLY A 88 -9.39 -8.36 20.24
N ASP A 89 -9.34 -7.21 19.58
CA ASP A 89 -10.53 -6.44 19.23
C ASP A 89 -11.00 -6.77 17.81
N ASP A 90 -12.31 -6.63 17.59
CA ASP A 90 -12.91 -6.83 16.28
C ASP A 90 -12.89 -5.52 15.47
N VAL A 91 -12.31 -5.62 14.28
CA VAL A 91 -12.41 -4.62 13.22
C VAL A 91 -12.56 -5.36 11.89
N ALA A 92 -13.51 -4.94 11.09
CA ALA A 92 -13.76 -5.51 9.76
C ALA A 92 -14.27 -4.43 8.81
N PRO A 93 -14.09 -4.59 7.50
CA PRO A 93 -14.81 -3.82 6.51
C PRO A 93 -16.34 -4.00 6.67
N VAL A 94 -17.11 -2.98 6.32
CA VAL A 94 -18.58 -2.98 6.52
C VAL A 94 -19.26 -4.12 5.75
N HIS A 95 -18.82 -4.37 4.51
CA HIS A 95 -19.33 -5.44 3.64
C HIS A 95 -18.16 -6.22 3.06
N PRO A 96 -17.61 -7.21 3.79
CA PRO A 96 -16.48 -8.01 3.30
C PRO A 96 -16.85 -8.74 2.00
N VAL A 97 -15.97 -8.66 0.99
CA VAL A 97 -16.18 -9.30 -0.33
C VAL A 97 -15.05 -10.26 -0.70
N ALA A 98 -13.84 -10.05 -0.18
CA ALA A 98 -12.71 -10.93 -0.46
C ALA A 98 -11.75 -10.97 0.73
N GLU A 99 -11.11 -12.12 0.92
CA GLU A 99 -10.01 -12.32 1.85
C GLU A 99 -8.83 -12.95 1.13
N PHE A 100 -7.63 -12.41 1.37
CA PHE A 100 -6.38 -12.89 0.81
C PHE A 100 -5.44 -13.30 1.93
N ALA A 101 -4.83 -14.48 1.78
CA ALA A 101 -3.74 -14.89 2.66
C ALA A 101 -2.50 -14.03 2.39
N ILE A 102 -1.88 -13.53 3.47
CA ILE A 102 -0.64 -12.77 3.41
C ILE A 102 0.56 -13.70 3.52
N SER A 103 1.59 -13.44 2.71
CA SER A 103 2.91 -14.08 2.80
C SER A 103 4.03 -13.04 2.70
N GLY A 104 5.29 -13.45 2.87
CA GLY A 104 6.48 -12.58 2.69
C GLY A 104 6.91 -11.77 3.90
N LEU A 105 6.22 -11.93 5.04
CA LEU A 105 6.61 -11.24 6.27
C LEU A 105 7.97 -11.73 6.81
N PRO A 106 8.75 -10.87 7.50
CA PRO A 106 8.36 -9.51 7.94
C PRO A 106 8.70 -8.38 6.96
N GLU A 107 9.32 -8.65 5.81
CA GLU A 107 9.86 -7.59 4.94
C GLU A 107 8.80 -6.96 4.03
N ARG A 108 7.82 -7.75 3.57
CA ARG A 108 6.80 -7.32 2.59
C ARG A 108 5.49 -8.08 2.80
N ILE A 109 4.42 -7.50 2.28
CA ILE A 109 3.13 -8.19 2.15
C ILE A 109 2.97 -8.66 0.71
N PHE A 110 2.81 -9.98 0.53
CA PHE A 110 2.38 -10.54 -0.76
C PHE A 110 0.97 -11.08 -0.65
N ILE A 111 0.18 -10.80 -1.69
CA ILE A 111 -1.14 -11.38 -1.93
C ILE A 111 -1.20 -12.01 -3.32
N ASN A 112 -2.09 -12.96 -3.53
CA ASN A 112 -2.40 -13.51 -4.83
C ASN A 112 -3.68 -12.87 -5.35
N LEU A 113 -3.61 -12.20 -6.50
CA LEU A 113 -4.71 -11.44 -7.09
C LEU A 113 -4.95 -11.92 -8.54
N ALA A 114 -6.21 -12.12 -8.90
CA ALA A 114 -6.55 -12.48 -10.28
C ALA A 114 -6.58 -11.20 -11.15
N ILE A 115 -5.66 -11.12 -12.11
CA ILE A 115 -5.55 -10.04 -13.10
C ILE A 115 -5.65 -10.67 -14.49
N GLU A 116 -6.58 -10.23 -15.32
CA GLU A 116 -6.90 -10.82 -16.61
C GLU A 116 -7.19 -12.33 -16.51
N GLY A 117 -7.94 -12.76 -15.48
CA GLY A 117 -8.27 -14.17 -15.25
C GLY A 117 -7.09 -15.04 -14.81
N LYS A 118 -5.91 -14.48 -14.54
CA LYS A 118 -4.73 -15.23 -14.09
C LYS A 118 -4.34 -14.82 -12.68
N VAL A 119 -4.20 -15.78 -11.80
CA VAL A 119 -3.70 -15.55 -10.42
C VAL A 119 -2.23 -15.13 -10.48
N ARG A 120 -1.93 -13.96 -9.91
CA ARG A 120 -0.61 -13.34 -9.90
C ARG A 120 -0.22 -12.96 -8.48
N LYS A 121 1.03 -13.23 -8.11
CA LYS A 121 1.60 -12.76 -6.84
C LYS A 121 1.96 -11.29 -6.95
N MET A 122 1.39 -10.46 -6.07
CA MET A 122 1.58 -9.01 -6.02
C MET A 122 2.17 -8.60 -4.68
N VAL A 123 3.00 -7.57 -4.66
CA VAL A 123 3.32 -6.83 -3.44
C VAL A 123 2.12 -5.94 -3.12
N PHE A 124 1.59 -6.02 -1.90
CA PHE A 124 0.62 -5.04 -1.40
C PHE A 124 1.37 -3.94 -0.66
N ASP A 125 1.20 -2.69 -1.12
CA ASP A 125 1.94 -1.53 -0.66
C ASP A 125 1.06 -0.29 -0.61
N THR A 126 0.71 0.20 0.58
CA THR A 126 -0.09 1.42 0.73
C THR A 126 0.69 2.68 0.35
N GLY A 127 2.03 2.61 0.29
CA GLY A 127 2.88 3.65 -0.26
C GLY A 127 2.79 3.79 -1.79
N ALA A 128 2.34 2.76 -2.50
CA ALA A 128 1.97 2.85 -3.92
C ALA A 128 0.64 3.61 -4.09
N SER A 129 0.68 4.92 -3.81
CA SER A 129 -0.48 5.79 -3.61
C SER A 129 -0.88 6.58 -4.86
N ILE A 130 -0.01 6.69 -5.86
CA ILE A 130 -0.23 7.40 -7.12
C ILE A 130 -0.49 6.39 -8.24
N ALA A 131 0.39 5.41 -8.42
CA ALA A 131 0.25 4.35 -9.41
C ALA A 131 0.38 2.96 -8.79
N ASN A 132 -0.27 1.97 -9.42
CA ASN A 132 0.04 0.56 -9.22
C ASN A 132 0.98 0.14 -10.36
N TYR A 133 1.73 -0.94 -10.18
CA TYR A 133 2.74 -1.34 -11.15
C TYR A 133 2.64 -2.82 -11.51
N LEU A 134 2.93 -3.13 -12.76
CA LEU A 134 3.14 -4.48 -13.27
C LEU A 134 4.40 -4.52 -14.14
N THR A 135 4.94 -5.73 -14.35
CA THR A 135 5.96 -5.94 -15.36
C THR A 135 5.46 -5.46 -16.72
N GLU A 136 6.36 -4.96 -17.57
CA GLU A 136 6.01 -4.38 -18.88
C GLU A 136 5.16 -5.31 -19.74
N SER A 137 5.51 -6.61 -19.77
CA SER A 137 4.81 -7.63 -20.57
C SER A 137 3.36 -7.85 -20.13
N ILE A 138 3.02 -7.53 -18.87
CA ILE A 138 1.65 -7.63 -18.36
C ILE A 138 0.95 -6.28 -18.48
N ALA A 139 1.57 -5.19 -18.02
CA ALA A 139 0.94 -3.86 -18.05
C ALA A 139 0.45 -3.49 -19.46
N LYS A 140 1.27 -3.73 -20.48
CA LYS A 140 0.97 -3.38 -21.87
C LYS A 140 -0.09 -4.27 -22.56
N THR A 141 -0.63 -5.31 -21.89
CA THR A 141 -1.82 -6.02 -22.38
C THR A 141 -3.11 -5.22 -22.11
N GLY A 142 -3.06 -4.28 -21.15
CA GLY A 142 -4.19 -3.43 -20.80
C GLY A 142 -4.48 -2.32 -21.82
N THR A 143 -5.61 -1.66 -21.62
CA THR A 143 -6.01 -0.50 -22.44
C THR A 143 -5.33 0.76 -21.92
N PRO A 144 -4.60 1.55 -22.74
CA PRO A 144 -4.03 2.81 -22.33
C PRO A 144 -5.10 3.75 -21.73
N CYS A 145 -4.85 4.31 -20.56
CA CYS A 145 -5.84 5.11 -19.82
C CYS A 145 -5.32 6.42 -19.23
N GLY A 146 -4.11 6.84 -19.57
CA GLY A 146 -3.55 8.12 -19.17
C GLY A 146 -2.09 8.05 -18.75
N THR A 147 -1.59 9.17 -18.21
CA THR A 147 -0.23 9.31 -17.68
C THR A 147 -0.30 10.07 -16.36
N VAL A 148 0.51 9.68 -15.39
CA VAL A 148 0.67 10.37 -14.10
C VAL A 148 2.14 10.66 -13.83
N GLU A 149 2.44 11.64 -12.97
CA GLU A 149 3.77 11.80 -12.40
C GLU A 149 3.81 11.06 -11.06
N ASP A 150 4.70 10.09 -10.95
CA ASP A 150 4.96 9.38 -9.70
C ASP A 150 6.38 9.67 -9.20
N PHE A 151 6.71 9.24 -8.00
CA PHE A 151 8.05 9.40 -7.43
C PHE A 151 8.49 8.14 -6.69
N HIS A 152 9.80 7.93 -6.65
CA HIS A 152 10.42 6.86 -5.87
C HIS A 152 11.67 7.40 -5.17
N PRO A 153 11.95 7.03 -3.89
CA PRO A 153 13.06 7.56 -3.10
C PRO A 153 14.41 7.54 -3.81
N GLN A 154 14.67 6.51 -4.60
CA GLN A 154 15.93 6.34 -5.32
C GLN A 154 15.94 6.95 -6.73
N LYS A 155 14.78 7.21 -7.31
CA LYS A 155 14.62 7.67 -8.70
C LYS A 155 14.23 9.14 -8.84
N GLY A 156 13.68 9.72 -7.78
CA GLY A 156 12.99 11.00 -7.89
C GLY A 156 11.66 10.88 -8.65
N LYS A 157 11.21 11.97 -9.24
CA LYS A 157 9.97 12.04 -10.01
C LYS A 157 10.13 11.51 -11.43
N PHE A 158 9.13 10.79 -11.93
CA PHE A 158 9.11 10.27 -13.29
C PHE A 158 7.67 10.12 -13.81
N PRO A 159 7.47 10.24 -15.15
CA PRO A 159 6.17 9.99 -15.76
C PRO A 159 5.89 8.49 -15.82
N VAL A 160 4.63 8.11 -15.65
CA VAL A 160 4.14 6.73 -15.72
C VAL A 160 2.95 6.66 -16.63
N ASP A 161 3.08 5.95 -17.75
CA ASP A 161 1.95 5.62 -18.62
C ASP A 161 1.12 4.52 -17.98
N LEU A 162 -0.20 4.73 -17.92
CA LEU A 162 -1.15 3.84 -17.26
C LEU A 162 -1.93 3.01 -18.29
N PHE A 163 -2.14 1.75 -17.93
CA PHE A 163 -2.92 0.78 -18.68
C PHE A 163 -3.98 0.19 -17.73
N SER A 164 -5.23 0.22 -18.16
CA SER A 164 -6.36 -0.34 -17.39
C SER A 164 -6.45 -1.85 -17.64
N LEU A 165 -6.44 -2.63 -16.54
CA LEU A 165 -6.60 -4.08 -16.59
C LEU A 165 -7.72 -4.53 -15.64
N PRO A 166 -8.48 -5.58 -16.05
CA PRO A 166 -9.51 -6.16 -15.19
C PRO A 166 -8.87 -6.96 -14.04
N VAL A 167 -9.30 -6.66 -12.83
CA VAL A 167 -8.90 -7.33 -11.58
C VAL A 167 -10.12 -7.94 -10.93
N GLU A 168 -10.07 -9.21 -10.59
CA GLU A 168 -11.16 -9.94 -9.96
C GLU A 168 -11.03 -9.88 -8.44
N VAL A 169 -12.08 -9.38 -7.78
CA VAL A 169 -12.17 -9.26 -6.32
C VAL A 169 -13.55 -9.73 -5.86
N GLY A 170 -13.60 -10.82 -5.09
CA GLY A 170 -14.85 -11.29 -4.50
C GLY A 170 -15.96 -11.64 -5.52
N GLY A 171 -15.58 -12.10 -6.70
CA GLY A 171 -16.51 -12.42 -7.79
C GLY A 171 -16.94 -11.22 -8.64
N GLU A 172 -16.40 -10.04 -8.39
CA GLU A 172 -16.58 -8.84 -9.22
C GLU A 172 -15.31 -8.52 -9.98
N THR A 173 -15.46 -7.87 -11.15
CA THR A 173 -14.34 -7.35 -11.93
C THR A 173 -14.28 -5.84 -11.76
N VAL A 174 -13.10 -5.33 -11.39
CA VAL A 174 -12.81 -3.90 -11.27
C VAL A 174 -11.66 -3.55 -12.19
N ASP A 175 -11.83 -2.52 -13.02
CA ASP A 175 -10.76 -2.02 -13.87
C ASP A 175 -9.81 -1.16 -13.05
N ILE A 176 -8.55 -1.60 -12.95
CA ILE A 176 -7.49 -0.93 -12.18
C ILE A 176 -6.39 -0.44 -13.14
N PRO A 177 -6.00 0.85 -13.06
CA PRO A 177 -4.86 1.37 -13.79
C PRO A 177 -3.53 0.85 -13.22
N PHE A 178 -2.65 0.36 -14.11
CA PHE A 178 -1.30 -0.07 -13.78
C PHE A 178 -0.28 0.63 -14.68
N GLY A 179 0.81 1.09 -14.11
CA GLY A 179 1.99 1.53 -14.83
C GLY A 179 2.95 0.39 -15.13
N VAL A 180 3.89 0.64 -16.04
CA VAL A 180 5.05 -0.22 -16.23
C VAL A 180 6.04 0.05 -15.09
N GLN A 181 6.41 -1.00 -14.39
CA GLN A 181 7.35 -0.89 -13.26
C GLN A 181 8.73 -0.44 -13.75
N PRO A 182 9.35 0.58 -13.10
CA PRO A 182 10.72 0.97 -13.42
C PRO A 182 11.70 -0.21 -13.24
N THR A 183 12.65 -0.37 -14.16
CA THR A 183 13.52 -1.56 -14.27
C THR A 183 14.24 -1.93 -12.96
N ASP A 184 14.69 -0.92 -12.20
CA ASP A 184 15.43 -1.17 -10.96
C ASP A 184 14.52 -1.76 -9.87
N ILE A 185 13.28 -1.24 -9.78
CA ILE A 185 12.24 -1.73 -8.85
C ILE A 185 11.73 -3.09 -9.33
N ASP A 186 11.55 -3.27 -10.65
CA ASP A 186 11.07 -4.50 -11.27
C ASP A 186 11.96 -5.69 -10.93
N ARG A 187 13.28 -5.50 -10.91
CA ARG A 187 14.23 -6.56 -10.53
C ARG A 187 13.97 -7.08 -9.11
N ASP A 188 13.83 -6.20 -8.13
CA ASP A 188 13.62 -6.58 -6.73
C ASP A 188 12.26 -7.27 -6.52
N VAL A 189 11.23 -6.78 -7.21
CA VAL A 189 9.89 -7.38 -7.20
C VAL A 189 9.91 -8.76 -7.84
N GLN A 190 10.52 -8.92 -9.02
CA GLN A 190 10.62 -10.20 -9.72
C GLN A 190 11.48 -11.23 -8.95
N MET A 191 12.57 -10.81 -8.31
CA MET A 191 13.39 -11.69 -7.44
C MET A 191 12.57 -12.28 -6.29
N SER A 192 11.52 -11.59 -5.83
CA SER A 192 10.58 -12.10 -4.84
C SER A 192 9.51 -13.04 -5.41
N GLY A 193 9.49 -13.23 -6.74
CA GLY A 193 8.48 -13.99 -7.47
C GLY A 193 7.15 -13.26 -7.64
N ALA A 194 7.08 -11.97 -7.33
CA ALA A 194 5.92 -11.12 -7.63
C ALA A 194 6.03 -10.53 -9.04
N VAL A 195 4.91 -10.11 -9.61
CA VAL A 195 4.85 -9.50 -10.94
C VAL A 195 4.53 -8.01 -10.90
N GLY A 196 4.35 -7.45 -9.73
CA GLY A 196 4.04 -6.03 -9.58
C GLY A 196 3.72 -5.61 -8.16
N VAL A 197 3.30 -4.36 -8.03
CA VAL A 197 2.93 -3.69 -6.78
C VAL A 197 1.51 -3.15 -6.92
N ILE A 198 0.68 -3.38 -5.90
CA ILE A 198 -0.69 -2.86 -5.84
C ILE A 198 -0.94 -2.17 -4.50
N GLY A 199 -1.49 -0.97 -4.54
CA GLY A 199 -1.87 -0.18 -3.38
C GLY A 199 -3.14 0.60 -3.67
N VAL A 200 -2.99 1.77 -4.27
CA VAL A 200 -4.08 2.71 -4.57
C VAL A 200 -5.24 2.07 -5.34
N GLY A 201 -4.96 1.10 -6.19
CA GLY A 201 -5.98 0.38 -6.94
C GLY A 201 -6.93 -0.42 -6.05
N LEU A 202 -6.49 -0.90 -4.90
CA LEU A 202 -7.37 -1.57 -3.95
C LEU A 202 -8.06 -0.58 -3.01
N TYR A 203 -7.34 0.27 -2.30
CA TYR A 203 -7.96 1.09 -1.25
C TYR A 203 -8.82 2.25 -1.77
N LYS A 204 -8.69 2.67 -3.04
CA LYS A 204 -9.67 3.57 -3.67
C LYS A 204 -11.02 2.91 -3.99
N ASN A 205 -11.01 1.61 -4.25
CA ASN A 205 -12.20 0.85 -4.61
C ASN A 205 -12.84 0.12 -3.43
N PHE A 206 -12.04 -0.21 -2.41
CA PHE A 206 -12.46 -1.03 -1.28
C PHE A 206 -11.98 -0.45 0.04
N GLN A 207 -12.71 -0.70 1.13
CA GLN A 207 -12.11 -0.69 2.46
C GLN A 207 -11.09 -1.82 2.55
N VAL A 208 -9.91 -1.57 3.11
CA VAL A 208 -8.83 -2.56 3.17
C VAL A 208 -8.41 -2.79 4.63
N LEU A 209 -8.69 -3.98 5.15
CA LEU A 209 -8.18 -4.42 6.44
C LEU A 209 -6.87 -5.19 6.25
N VAL A 210 -5.81 -4.71 6.87
CA VAL A 210 -4.54 -5.42 7.02
C VAL A 210 -4.48 -6.01 8.43
N ASP A 211 -4.57 -7.34 8.51
CA ASP A 211 -4.54 -8.11 9.76
C ASP A 211 -3.33 -9.04 9.73
N LEU A 212 -2.12 -8.48 9.98
CA LEU A 212 -0.87 -9.24 9.96
C LEU A 212 -0.81 -10.33 11.03
N PRO A 213 -1.31 -10.12 12.26
CA PRO A 213 -1.35 -11.20 13.26
C PRO A 213 -2.04 -12.46 12.77
N ASN A 214 -3.11 -12.32 11.99
CA ASN A 214 -3.85 -13.44 11.39
C ASN A 214 -3.44 -13.73 9.94
N LYS A 215 -2.42 -13.06 9.41
CA LYS A 215 -1.86 -13.20 8.05
C LYS A 215 -2.92 -13.08 6.95
N ARG A 216 -3.80 -12.09 7.06
CA ARG A 216 -4.88 -11.87 6.10
C ARG A 216 -5.05 -10.40 5.73
N LEU A 217 -5.47 -10.18 4.50
CA LEU A 217 -5.93 -8.90 3.97
C LEU A 217 -7.39 -9.09 3.56
N VAL A 218 -8.29 -8.26 4.10
CA VAL A 218 -9.73 -8.35 3.82
C VAL A 218 -10.17 -7.10 3.09
N LEU A 219 -10.85 -7.28 1.97
CA LEU A 219 -11.46 -6.19 1.21
C LEU A 219 -12.95 -6.15 1.46
N GLY A 220 -13.50 -4.95 1.61
CA GLY A 220 -14.93 -4.72 1.74
C GLY A 220 -15.40 -3.57 0.84
N ARG A 221 -16.67 -3.61 0.45
CA ARG A 221 -17.30 -2.50 -0.30
C ARG A 221 -17.42 -1.27 0.59
N TYR A 222 -17.41 -0.12 -0.05
CA TYR A 222 -17.76 1.14 0.58
C TYR A 222 -19.27 1.29 0.74
#